data_b1d58d7f553193387602d2d781bed413
#
_entry.id   b1d58d7f553193387602d2d781bed413
#
_cell.length_a   1.000
_cell.length_b   1.000
_cell.length_c   1.000
_cell.angle_alpha   90.00
_cell.angle_beta   90.00
_cell.angle_gamma   90.00
#
_symmetry.space_group_name_H-M   'P 1'
#
loop_
_entity.id
_entity.type
_entity.pdbx_description
1 polymer ?
#
loop_
_entity_poly.entity_id
_entity_poly.type
_entity_poly.pdbx_seq_one_letter_code
_entity_poly.pdbx_strand_id
1 'polypeptide(L)'
;MIGVFDSGVGGLTVLKALLRELPAERFVYLGDTARLPYGTKSAETVSRYALQAAEALAGYGLKCLVMACNTASAVALPAVRAQLSALPVIGVIEPGAEAAVAASANGRIAVLATEGTVRGGAYQQAILRRSPEAEVYALPAPLFVALAEEGLSDGPIAEAVAHHYLDALFASAGGASAPDTLVLGCTHFPMVAAAIRAAVGPAVRIVDSAETTARHVRAALCQAGLAQAGGQGGLRLLATDAPERFARIGARFLERPIGIREVELIDL
;
A
#
# COMPACT_ATOMS: atom_id res chain seq x y z
N MET A 1 18.28 -0.14 9.94
CA MET A 1 17.42 -0.95 9.06
C MET A 1 16.14 -0.19 8.74
N ILE A 2 15.47 -0.43 7.63
CA ILE A 2 14.13 0.13 7.35
C ILE A 2 13.09 -0.94 7.66
N GLY A 3 12.15 -0.65 8.56
CA GLY A 3 11.01 -1.53 8.84
C GLY A 3 9.90 -1.30 7.82
N VAL A 4 9.24 -2.38 7.37
CA VAL A 4 8.07 -2.32 6.50
C VAL A 4 6.98 -3.18 7.10
N PHE A 5 5.86 -2.59 7.44
CA PHE A 5 4.71 -3.28 8.05
C PHE A 5 3.52 -3.34 7.11
N ASP A 6 2.94 -4.51 6.98
CA ASP A 6 1.66 -4.74 6.29
C ASP A 6 0.78 -5.73 7.05
N SER A 7 -0.50 -5.72 6.74
CA SER A 7 -1.48 -6.68 7.31
C SER A 7 -1.30 -8.12 6.81
N GLY A 8 -0.45 -8.35 5.81
CA GLY A 8 -0.24 -9.68 5.22
C GLY A 8 0.88 -9.69 4.20
N VAL A 9 0.56 -10.09 2.98
CA VAL A 9 1.53 -10.21 1.87
C VAL A 9 1.50 -9.04 0.89
N GLY A 10 0.41 -8.25 0.88
CA GLY A 10 0.21 -7.18 -0.10
C GLY A 10 1.31 -6.12 -0.08
N GLY A 11 1.77 -5.75 1.12
CA GLY A 11 2.84 -4.76 1.30
C GLY A 11 4.18 -5.14 0.68
N LEU A 12 4.35 -6.37 0.21
CA LEU A 12 5.50 -6.78 -0.59
C LEU A 12 5.60 -6.02 -1.92
N THR A 13 4.49 -5.46 -2.45
CA THR A 13 4.54 -4.52 -3.57
C THR A 13 5.28 -3.23 -3.20
N VAL A 14 5.01 -2.69 -2.00
CA VAL A 14 5.71 -1.51 -1.47
C VAL A 14 7.17 -1.86 -1.18
N LEU A 15 7.44 -3.01 -0.56
CA LEU A 15 8.80 -3.49 -0.32
C LEU A 15 9.59 -3.64 -1.63
N LYS A 16 8.98 -4.19 -2.69
CA LYS A 16 9.60 -4.31 -4.03
C LYS A 16 10.02 -2.94 -4.56
N ALA A 17 9.15 -1.95 -4.47
CA ALA A 17 9.45 -0.59 -4.89
C ALA A 17 10.60 0.03 -4.04
N LEU A 18 10.60 -0.21 -2.73
CA LEU A 18 11.65 0.25 -1.82
C LEU A 18 13.01 -0.40 -2.12
N LEU A 19 13.04 -1.70 -2.39
CA LEU A 19 14.27 -2.43 -2.76
C LEU A 19 14.88 -1.91 -4.06
N ARG A 20 14.04 -1.51 -5.03
CA ARG A 20 14.50 -0.89 -6.29
C ARG A 20 15.03 0.52 -6.09
N GLU A 21 14.37 1.31 -5.25
CA GLU A 21 14.70 2.72 -5.02
C GLU A 21 15.89 2.90 -4.07
N LEU A 22 16.10 1.94 -3.16
CA LEU A 22 17.07 1.98 -2.07
C LEU A 22 17.86 0.65 -1.98
N PRO A 23 18.58 0.24 -3.03
CA PRO A 23 19.19 -1.11 -3.11
C PRO A 23 20.32 -1.36 -2.09
N ALA A 24 20.92 -0.30 -1.54
CA ALA A 24 21.97 -0.41 -0.51
C ALA A 24 21.40 -0.58 0.91
N GLU A 25 20.09 -0.40 1.09
CA GLU A 25 19.46 -0.45 2.41
C GLU A 25 19.16 -1.87 2.88
N ARG A 26 19.10 -2.03 4.19
CA ARG A 26 18.64 -3.27 4.82
C ARG A 26 17.20 -3.10 5.27
N PHE A 27 16.37 -4.08 4.92
CA PHE A 27 14.94 -4.08 5.23
C PHE A 27 14.58 -5.22 6.18
N VAL A 28 13.59 -4.98 7.03
CA VAL A 28 12.82 -6.00 7.73
C VAL A 28 11.35 -5.79 7.41
N TYR A 29 10.73 -6.78 6.81
CA TYR A 29 9.30 -6.79 6.48
C TYR A 29 8.55 -7.62 7.49
N LEU A 30 7.42 -7.12 7.96
CA LEU A 30 6.48 -7.86 8.80
C LEU A 30 5.10 -7.89 8.15
N GLY A 31 4.63 -9.09 7.83
CA GLY A 31 3.24 -9.36 7.42
C GLY A 31 2.46 -9.99 8.57
N ASP A 32 1.40 -9.31 9.03
CA ASP A 32 0.53 -9.81 10.09
C ASP A 32 -0.50 -10.81 9.57
N THR A 33 -0.01 -11.94 9.10
CA THR A 33 -0.79 -12.98 8.41
C THR A 33 -1.80 -13.70 9.29
N ALA A 34 -1.59 -13.75 10.62
CA ALA A 34 -2.52 -14.34 11.56
C ALA A 34 -3.83 -13.55 11.73
N ARG A 35 -3.78 -12.21 11.47
CA ARG A 35 -4.90 -11.31 11.77
C ARG A 35 -5.50 -10.61 10.54
N LEU A 36 -5.08 -11.01 9.33
CA LEU A 36 -5.64 -10.51 8.06
C LEU A 36 -7.13 -10.92 7.88
N PRO A 37 -7.91 -10.26 7.02
CA PRO A 37 -7.60 -8.97 6.37
C PRO A 37 -7.95 -7.79 7.29
N TYR A 38 -7.17 -6.70 7.24
CA TYR A 38 -7.47 -5.49 8.02
C TYR A 38 -8.62 -4.66 7.45
N GLY A 39 -8.86 -4.75 6.14
CA GLY A 39 -9.83 -3.91 5.43
C GLY A 39 -11.28 -4.04 5.90
N THR A 40 -11.63 -5.14 6.58
CA THR A 40 -12.98 -5.41 7.12
C THR A 40 -13.11 -5.18 8.62
N LYS A 41 -12.00 -4.87 9.31
CA LYS A 41 -11.99 -4.69 10.77
C LYS A 41 -12.32 -3.25 11.18
N SER A 42 -12.67 -3.06 12.46
CA SER A 42 -12.86 -1.73 13.04
C SER A 42 -11.54 -0.97 13.13
N ALA A 43 -11.62 0.36 13.10
CA ALA A 43 -10.46 1.25 13.23
C ALA A 43 -9.68 1.00 14.54
N GLU A 44 -10.40 0.77 15.64
CA GLU A 44 -9.82 0.45 16.94
C GLU A 44 -9.00 -0.85 16.90
N THR A 45 -9.56 -1.91 16.32
CA THR A 45 -8.86 -3.19 16.16
C THR A 45 -7.63 -3.06 15.30
N VAL A 46 -7.74 -2.37 14.15
CA VAL A 46 -6.60 -2.12 13.24
C VAL A 46 -5.52 -1.30 13.95
N SER A 47 -5.89 -0.27 14.70
CA SER A 47 -4.93 0.57 15.44
C SER A 47 -4.17 -0.25 16.47
N ARG A 48 -4.85 -1.09 17.25
CA ARG A 48 -4.21 -1.98 18.23
C ARG A 48 -3.21 -2.93 17.57
N TYR A 49 -3.58 -3.55 16.46
CA TYR A 49 -2.68 -4.47 15.73
C TYR A 49 -1.48 -3.75 15.13
N ALA A 50 -1.69 -2.57 14.56
CA ALA A 50 -0.61 -1.77 14.00
C ALA A 50 0.39 -1.30 15.07
N LEU A 51 -0.07 -0.95 16.28
CA LEU A 51 0.78 -0.59 17.41
C LEU A 51 1.66 -1.77 17.86
N GLN A 52 1.09 -2.98 17.98
CA GLN A 52 1.83 -4.19 18.33
C GLN A 52 2.89 -4.53 17.28
N ALA A 53 2.52 -4.47 15.99
CA ALA A 53 3.46 -4.72 14.89
C ALA A 53 4.59 -3.69 14.84
N ALA A 54 4.28 -2.42 15.08
CA ALA A 54 5.26 -1.35 15.12
C ALA A 54 6.25 -1.51 16.28
N GLU A 55 5.77 -1.93 17.46
CA GLU A 55 6.59 -2.24 18.63
C GLU A 55 7.54 -3.41 18.37
N ALA A 56 7.03 -4.51 17.82
CA ALA A 56 7.84 -5.65 17.46
C ALA A 56 8.97 -5.27 16.47
N LEU A 57 8.62 -4.49 15.44
CA LEU A 57 9.60 -4.01 14.45
C LEU A 57 10.63 -3.05 15.06
N ALA A 58 10.26 -2.21 16.03
CA ALA A 58 11.19 -1.28 16.68
C ALA A 58 12.39 -2.01 17.34
N GLY A 59 12.19 -3.24 17.80
CA GLY A 59 13.25 -4.10 18.37
C GLY A 59 14.37 -4.45 17.37
N TYR A 60 14.19 -4.22 16.08
CA TYR A 60 15.19 -4.51 15.04
C TYR A 60 16.15 -3.34 14.74
N GLY A 61 16.16 -2.28 15.56
CA GLY A 61 17.07 -1.15 15.38
C GLY A 61 16.78 -0.35 14.10
N LEU A 62 15.54 0.07 13.95
CA LEU A 62 15.08 0.79 12.77
C LEU A 62 15.62 2.23 12.74
N LYS A 63 15.85 2.75 11.54
CA LYS A 63 16.04 4.17 11.26
C LYS A 63 14.80 4.83 10.61
N CYS A 64 13.85 4.02 10.14
CA CYS A 64 12.57 4.44 9.57
C CYS A 64 11.59 3.25 9.60
N LEU A 65 10.31 3.52 9.82
CA LEU A 65 9.22 2.56 9.67
C LEU A 65 8.30 3.00 8.53
N VAL A 66 8.02 2.10 7.59
CA VAL A 66 7.05 2.30 6.51
C VAL A 66 5.80 1.47 6.80
N MET A 67 4.67 2.12 6.96
CA MET A 67 3.37 1.46 7.08
C MET A 67 2.81 1.24 5.67
N ALA A 68 3.09 0.07 5.09
CA ALA A 68 2.70 -0.28 3.72
C ALA A 68 1.20 -0.52 3.58
N CYS A 69 0.54 -1.07 4.62
CA CYS A 69 -0.90 -1.30 4.61
C CYS A 69 -1.69 0.02 4.55
N ASN A 70 -2.48 0.21 3.49
CA ASN A 70 -3.31 1.41 3.33
C ASN A 70 -4.36 1.53 4.46
N THR A 71 -4.99 0.43 4.85
CA THR A 71 -5.98 0.42 5.95
C THR A 71 -5.33 0.83 7.27
N ALA A 72 -4.17 0.27 7.61
CA ALA A 72 -3.45 0.66 8.82
C ALA A 72 -2.96 2.11 8.75
N SER A 73 -2.43 2.55 7.60
CA SER A 73 -2.01 3.94 7.39
C SER A 73 -3.16 4.93 7.53
N ALA A 74 -4.37 4.54 7.10
CA ALA A 74 -5.55 5.41 7.19
C ALA A 74 -6.01 5.68 8.62
N VAL A 75 -5.86 4.69 9.52
CA VAL A 75 -6.47 4.79 10.86
C VAL A 75 -5.46 4.81 12.01
N ALA A 76 -4.28 4.21 11.85
CA ALA A 76 -3.33 3.99 12.92
C ALA A 76 -2.06 4.86 12.85
N LEU A 77 -1.78 5.51 11.73
CA LEU A 77 -0.52 6.26 11.54
C LEU A 77 -0.26 7.30 12.63
N PRO A 78 -1.24 8.12 13.09
CA PRO A 78 -0.98 9.07 14.18
C PRO A 78 -0.60 8.40 15.50
N ALA A 79 -1.26 7.29 15.85
CA ALA A 79 -0.98 6.55 17.08
C ALA A 79 0.41 5.89 17.04
N VAL A 80 0.79 5.28 15.91
CA VAL A 80 2.13 4.70 15.73
C VAL A 80 3.23 5.77 15.78
N ARG A 81 3.01 6.95 15.19
CA ARG A 81 3.93 8.09 15.30
C ARG A 81 4.10 8.58 16.73
N ALA A 82 3.04 8.61 17.50
CA ALA A 82 3.09 8.99 18.91
C ALA A 82 3.88 7.98 19.75
N GLN A 83 3.66 6.67 19.52
CA GLN A 83 4.37 5.59 20.22
C GLN A 83 5.86 5.55 19.86
N LEU A 84 6.21 5.73 18.59
CA LEU A 84 7.58 5.70 18.07
C LEU A 84 8.11 7.11 17.78
N SER A 85 7.92 8.05 18.70
CA SER A 85 8.18 9.49 18.49
C SER A 85 9.60 9.85 18.05
N ALA A 86 10.60 9.02 18.37
CA ALA A 86 11.99 9.20 17.95
C ALA A 86 12.29 8.60 16.56
N LEU A 87 11.35 7.86 15.96
CA LEU A 87 11.54 7.16 14.70
C LEU A 87 10.67 7.80 13.60
N PRO A 88 11.22 8.16 12.43
CA PRO A 88 10.42 8.52 11.28
C PRO A 88 9.45 7.41 10.89
N VAL A 89 8.13 7.68 10.92
CA VAL A 89 7.09 6.75 10.50
C VAL A 89 6.38 7.31 9.28
N ILE A 90 6.47 6.62 8.16
CA ILE A 90 5.92 7.01 6.85
C ILE A 90 4.77 6.07 6.48
N GLY A 91 3.59 6.64 6.22
CA GLY A 91 2.45 5.91 5.68
C GLY A 91 2.33 6.11 4.17
N VAL A 92 1.56 5.26 3.51
CA VAL A 92 1.39 5.26 2.04
C VAL A 92 0.35 6.26 1.54
N ILE A 93 -0.48 6.82 2.42
CA ILE A 93 -1.61 7.69 2.03
C ILE A 93 -1.10 9.03 1.50
N GLU A 94 -0.26 9.73 2.25
CA GLU A 94 0.22 11.07 1.91
C GLU A 94 1.00 11.10 0.58
N PRO A 95 1.97 10.18 0.34
CA PRO A 95 2.65 10.13 -0.96
C PRO A 95 1.71 9.81 -2.13
N GLY A 96 0.73 8.92 -1.92
CA GLY A 96 -0.27 8.59 -2.91
C GLY A 96 -1.19 9.76 -3.25
N ALA A 97 -1.65 10.51 -2.25
CA ALA A 97 -2.48 11.69 -2.42
C ALA A 97 -1.74 12.83 -3.14
N GLU A 98 -0.48 13.07 -2.78
CA GLU A 98 0.38 14.07 -3.43
C GLU A 98 0.55 13.75 -4.92
N ALA A 99 0.88 12.51 -5.24
CA ALA A 99 1.02 12.07 -6.62
C ALA A 99 -0.29 12.13 -7.40
N ALA A 100 -1.42 11.84 -6.77
CA ALA A 100 -2.73 11.93 -7.40
C ALA A 100 -3.09 13.37 -7.78
N VAL A 101 -2.88 14.31 -6.87
CA VAL A 101 -3.11 15.74 -7.13
C VAL A 101 -2.19 16.24 -8.24
N ALA A 102 -0.90 15.86 -8.21
CA ALA A 102 0.05 16.23 -9.27
C ALA A 102 -0.28 15.61 -10.63
N ALA A 103 -0.93 14.44 -10.65
CA ALA A 103 -1.32 13.75 -11.88
C ALA A 103 -2.61 14.29 -12.48
N SER A 104 -3.56 14.76 -11.68
CA SER A 104 -4.87 15.17 -12.15
C SER A 104 -4.82 16.53 -12.86
N ALA A 105 -5.41 16.59 -14.04
CA ALA A 105 -5.54 17.82 -14.82
C ALA A 105 -6.92 18.47 -14.65
N ASN A 106 -7.96 17.67 -14.34
CA ASN A 106 -9.34 18.18 -14.20
C ASN A 106 -9.82 18.28 -12.74
N GLY A 107 -8.95 17.93 -11.77
CA GLY A 107 -9.26 17.96 -10.34
C GLY A 107 -10.20 16.83 -9.87
N ARG A 108 -10.55 15.87 -10.73
CA ARG A 108 -11.40 14.73 -10.41
C ARG A 108 -10.58 13.48 -10.23
N ILE A 109 -10.54 12.99 -8.99
CA ILE A 109 -9.65 11.91 -8.56
C ILE A 109 -10.49 10.78 -7.98
N ALA A 110 -10.36 9.59 -8.55
CA ALA A 110 -10.91 8.37 -7.99
C ALA A 110 -9.88 7.68 -7.08
N VAL A 111 -10.34 7.11 -5.98
CA VAL A 111 -9.54 6.29 -5.06
C VAL A 111 -10.20 4.93 -4.94
N LEU A 112 -9.53 3.90 -5.43
CA LEU A 112 -9.95 2.52 -5.30
C LEU A 112 -9.23 1.89 -4.12
N ALA A 113 -9.98 1.39 -3.10
CA ALA A 113 -9.36 0.93 -1.86
C ALA A 113 -10.18 -0.17 -1.18
N THR A 114 -9.76 -0.63 0.00
CA THR A 114 -10.58 -1.49 0.85
C THR A 114 -11.69 -0.69 1.54
N GLU A 115 -12.73 -1.38 2.02
CA GLU A 115 -13.83 -0.72 2.77
C GLU A 115 -13.31 0.09 3.96
N GLY A 116 -12.37 -0.46 4.74
CA GLY A 116 -11.78 0.22 5.90
C GLY A 116 -11.03 1.49 5.52
N THR A 117 -10.30 1.47 4.40
CA THR A 117 -9.57 2.64 3.90
C THR A 117 -10.54 3.73 3.42
N VAL A 118 -11.59 3.36 2.68
CA VAL A 118 -12.62 4.29 2.18
C VAL A 118 -13.37 4.92 3.35
N ARG A 119 -13.83 4.10 4.30
CA ARG A 119 -14.55 4.54 5.49
C ARG A 119 -13.72 5.47 6.38
N GLY A 120 -12.42 5.24 6.47
CA GLY A 120 -11.48 6.10 7.22
C GLY A 120 -11.29 7.49 6.61
N GLY A 121 -11.61 7.69 5.33
CA GLY A 121 -11.56 9.00 4.66
C GLY A 121 -10.17 9.61 4.52
N ALA A 122 -9.10 8.87 4.80
CA ALA A 122 -7.75 9.43 4.88
C ALA A 122 -7.22 9.92 3.52
N TYR A 123 -7.51 9.21 2.42
CA TYR A 123 -7.17 9.68 1.07
C TYR A 123 -7.94 10.94 0.70
N GLN A 124 -9.26 10.96 0.95
CA GLN A 124 -10.11 12.10 0.67
C GLN A 124 -9.58 13.35 1.39
N GLN A 125 -9.30 13.23 2.68
CA GLN A 125 -8.75 14.32 3.49
C GLN A 125 -7.36 14.74 2.98
N ALA A 126 -6.47 13.81 2.64
CA ALA A 126 -5.13 14.10 2.18
C ALA A 126 -5.12 14.82 0.81
N ILE A 127 -6.02 14.44 -0.10
CA ILE A 127 -6.22 15.09 -1.39
C ILE A 127 -6.80 16.49 -1.20
N LEU A 128 -7.87 16.62 -0.43
CA LEU A 128 -8.55 17.91 -0.21
C LEU A 128 -7.68 18.93 0.54
N ARG A 129 -6.79 18.49 1.44
CA ARG A 129 -5.80 19.40 2.05
C ARG A 129 -4.84 20.01 1.03
N ARG A 130 -4.53 19.30 -0.07
CA ARG A 130 -3.61 19.74 -1.14
C ARG A 130 -4.32 20.47 -2.27
N SER A 131 -5.54 20.09 -2.55
CA SER A 131 -6.39 20.65 -3.60
C SER A 131 -7.82 20.74 -3.07
N PRO A 132 -8.19 21.84 -2.39
CA PRO A 132 -9.52 22.01 -1.78
C PRO A 132 -10.68 21.91 -2.76
N GLU A 133 -10.44 22.24 -4.04
CA GLU A 133 -11.44 22.21 -5.11
C GLU A 133 -11.55 20.84 -5.81
N ALA A 134 -10.75 19.84 -5.38
CA ALA A 134 -10.78 18.52 -6.01
C ALA A 134 -12.09 17.78 -5.69
N GLU A 135 -12.61 17.09 -6.67
CA GLU A 135 -13.72 16.14 -6.50
C GLU A 135 -13.13 14.73 -6.28
N VAL A 136 -13.37 14.14 -5.11
CA VAL A 136 -12.78 12.85 -4.74
C VAL A 136 -13.84 11.75 -4.67
N TYR A 137 -13.70 10.74 -5.48
CA TYR A 137 -14.58 9.57 -5.57
C TYR A 137 -13.89 8.35 -4.95
N ALA A 138 -14.32 7.92 -3.76
CA ALA A 138 -13.73 6.77 -3.08
C ALA A 138 -14.61 5.52 -3.27
N LEU A 139 -14.04 4.48 -3.85
CA LEU A 139 -14.71 3.24 -4.22
C LEU A 139 -14.12 2.05 -3.44
N PRO A 140 -14.92 1.32 -2.65
CA PRO A 140 -14.48 0.08 -2.04
C PRO A 140 -14.47 -1.06 -3.07
N ALA A 141 -13.35 -1.79 -3.16
CA ALA A 141 -13.19 -2.90 -4.11
C ALA A 141 -12.57 -4.14 -3.45
N PRO A 142 -13.24 -4.77 -2.46
CA PRO A 142 -12.68 -5.87 -1.68
C PRO A 142 -12.35 -7.11 -2.50
N LEU A 143 -13.05 -7.41 -3.60
CA LEU A 143 -12.78 -8.58 -4.43
C LEU A 143 -11.40 -8.57 -5.07
N PHE A 144 -10.82 -7.41 -5.35
CA PHE A 144 -9.47 -7.35 -5.91
C PHE A 144 -8.39 -7.90 -4.98
N VAL A 145 -8.61 -7.87 -3.67
CA VAL A 145 -7.69 -8.50 -2.70
C VAL A 145 -7.65 -10.01 -2.93
N ALA A 146 -8.82 -10.65 -3.01
CA ALA A 146 -8.94 -12.08 -3.26
C ALA A 146 -8.36 -12.48 -4.62
N LEU A 147 -8.67 -11.74 -5.69
CA LEU A 147 -8.13 -11.99 -7.02
C LEU A 147 -6.59 -11.95 -7.04
N ALA A 148 -6.00 -10.96 -6.40
CA ALA A 148 -4.55 -10.82 -6.31
C ALA A 148 -3.91 -12.00 -5.55
N GLU A 149 -4.48 -12.41 -4.41
CA GLU A 149 -3.97 -13.53 -3.60
C GLU A 149 -4.15 -14.89 -4.29
N GLU A 150 -5.21 -15.09 -5.07
CA GLU A 150 -5.41 -16.31 -5.84
C GLU A 150 -4.63 -16.32 -7.18
N GLY A 151 -4.04 -15.19 -7.57
CA GLY A 151 -3.29 -15.08 -8.83
C GLY A 151 -4.18 -14.92 -10.05
N LEU A 152 -5.43 -14.51 -9.85
CA LEU A 152 -6.37 -14.16 -10.92
C LEU A 152 -6.21 -12.68 -11.25
N SER A 153 -4.99 -12.29 -11.64
CA SER A 153 -4.60 -10.89 -11.78
C SER A 153 -4.96 -10.26 -13.12
N ASP A 154 -5.27 -11.08 -14.11
CA ASP A 154 -5.59 -10.69 -15.48
C ASP A 154 -6.69 -11.59 -16.07
N GLY A 155 -7.05 -11.31 -17.33
CA GLY A 155 -8.05 -12.07 -18.08
C GLY A 155 -9.50 -11.78 -17.66
N PRO A 156 -10.47 -12.55 -18.20
CA PRO A 156 -11.88 -12.18 -18.18
C PRO A 156 -12.49 -12.05 -16.79
N ILE A 157 -11.99 -12.80 -15.78
CA ILE A 157 -12.51 -12.72 -14.41
C ILE A 157 -12.10 -11.40 -13.78
N ALA A 158 -10.81 -11.04 -13.85
CA ALA A 158 -10.31 -9.78 -13.31
C ALA A 158 -10.92 -8.58 -14.01
N GLU A 159 -11.06 -8.63 -15.34
CA GLU A 159 -11.69 -7.59 -16.14
C GLU A 159 -13.16 -7.41 -15.77
N ALA A 160 -13.94 -8.50 -15.64
CA ALA A 160 -15.34 -8.42 -15.24
C ALA A 160 -15.51 -7.75 -13.84
N VAL A 161 -14.63 -8.07 -12.90
CA VAL A 161 -14.62 -7.44 -11.57
C VAL A 161 -14.21 -5.97 -11.68
N ALA A 162 -13.25 -5.62 -12.53
CA ALA A 162 -12.86 -4.24 -12.76
C ALA A 162 -14.01 -3.42 -13.34
N HIS A 163 -14.69 -3.91 -14.35
CA HIS A 163 -15.90 -3.29 -14.91
C HIS A 163 -17.01 -3.14 -13.88
N HIS A 164 -17.27 -4.17 -13.05
CA HIS A 164 -18.26 -4.11 -11.98
C HIS A 164 -18.04 -2.91 -11.03
N TYR A 165 -16.80 -2.62 -10.66
CA TYR A 165 -16.49 -1.51 -9.75
C TYR A 165 -16.39 -0.15 -10.43
N LEU A 166 -15.96 -0.10 -11.70
CA LEU A 166 -15.47 1.14 -12.31
C LEU A 166 -16.41 1.71 -13.37
N ASP A 167 -17.25 0.91 -14.03
CA ASP A 167 -18.10 1.38 -15.13
C ASP A 167 -19.05 2.50 -14.73
N ALA A 168 -19.65 2.43 -13.55
CA ALA A 168 -20.56 3.46 -13.08
C ALA A 168 -19.90 4.85 -13.01
N LEU A 169 -18.59 4.89 -12.71
CA LEU A 169 -17.85 6.14 -12.57
C LEU A 169 -17.15 6.57 -13.87
N PHE A 170 -16.65 5.61 -14.67
CA PHE A 170 -15.82 5.93 -15.83
C PHE A 170 -16.54 5.78 -17.16
N ALA A 171 -17.42 4.80 -17.33
CA ALA A 171 -18.18 4.60 -18.57
C ALA A 171 -19.41 5.51 -18.66
N SER A 172 -20.12 5.75 -17.55
CA SER A 172 -21.33 6.56 -17.51
C SER A 172 -21.07 8.06 -17.57
N ALA A 173 -19.90 8.51 -17.18
CA ALA A 173 -19.50 9.91 -17.13
C ALA A 173 -18.83 10.38 -18.45
N GLY A 174 -19.24 9.85 -19.60
CA GLY A 174 -18.63 10.11 -20.91
C GLY A 174 -18.10 11.54 -21.08
N GLY A 175 -16.77 11.69 -21.23
CA GLY A 175 -16.11 12.97 -21.49
C GLY A 175 -15.62 13.71 -20.25
N ALA A 176 -15.78 15.04 -20.23
CA ALA A 176 -15.16 15.97 -19.25
C ALA A 176 -15.56 15.79 -17.78
N SER A 177 -16.56 14.94 -17.49
CA SER A 177 -17.08 14.73 -16.13
C SER A 177 -16.50 13.54 -15.39
N ALA A 178 -15.76 12.65 -16.06
CA ALA A 178 -15.13 11.49 -15.42
C ALA A 178 -13.82 11.88 -14.69
N PRO A 179 -13.41 11.12 -13.65
CA PRO A 179 -12.07 11.26 -13.09
C PRO A 179 -10.98 11.00 -14.14
N ASP A 180 -9.96 11.84 -14.17
CA ASP A 180 -8.79 11.64 -15.03
C ASP A 180 -7.66 10.89 -14.33
N THR A 181 -7.81 10.67 -13.04
CA THR A 181 -6.80 10.05 -12.18
C THR A 181 -7.44 9.02 -11.25
N LEU A 182 -6.81 7.84 -11.16
CA LEU A 182 -7.22 6.75 -10.27
C LEU A 182 -6.06 6.33 -9.37
N VAL A 183 -6.27 6.38 -8.06
CA VAL A 183 -5.31 5.91 -7.04
C VAL A 183 -5.59 4.44 -6.71
N LEU A 184 -4.56 3.62 -6.76
CA LEU A 184 -4.58 2.25 -6.22
C LEU A 184 -4.30 2.31 -4.72
N GLY A 185 -5.35 2.50 -3.92
CA GLY A 185 -5.30 2.69 -2.47
C GLY A 185 -5.31 1.39 -1.67
N CYS A 186 -4.74 0.33 -2.21
CA CYS A 186 -4.52 -0.95 -1.55
C CYS A 186 -3.26 -1.61 -2.12
N THR A 187 -2.47 -2.23 -1.26
CA THR A 187 -1.20 -2.91 -1.61
C THR A 187 -1.38 -4.09 -2.59
N HIS A 188 -2.58 -4.65 -2.68
CA HIS A 188 -2.92 -5.74 -3.61
C HIS A 188 -3.22 -5.25 -5.02
N PHE A 189 -3.69 -4.02 -5.18
CA PHE A 189 -4.26 -3.55 -6.45
C PHE A 189 -3.25 -3.37 -7.59
N PRO A 190 -1.96 -3.11 -7.35
CA PRO A 190 -0.96 -3.17 -8.41
C PRO A 190 -0.92 -4.52 -9.14
N MET A 191 -1.28 -5.63 -8.47
CA MET A 191 -1.34 -6.95 -9.08
C MET A 191 -2.43 -7.08 -10.15
N VAL A 192 -3.54 -6.36 -10.01
CA VAL A 192 -4.68 -6.35 -10.94
C VAL A 192 -4.73 -5.09 -11.81
N ALA A 193 -3.62 -4.34 -11.87
CA ALA A 193 -3.57 -3.06 -12.58
C ALA A 193 -3.88 -3.17 -14.08
N ALA A 194 -3.56 -4.30 -14.72
CA ALA A 194 -3.90 -4.54 -16.13
C ALA A 194 -5.41 -4.57 -16.36
N ALA A 195 -6.15 -5.31 -15.53
CA ALA A 195 -7.62 -5.37 -15.60
C ALA A 195 -8.27 -4.01 -15.27
N ILE A 196 -7.74 -3.31 -14.25
CA ILE A 196 -8.17 -1.94 -13.93
C ILE A 196 -7.94 -1.00 -15.12
N ARG A 197 -6.77 -1.07 -15.75
CA ARG A 197 -6.42 -0.28 -16.94
C ARG A 197 -7.38 -0.55 -18.10
N ALA A 198 -7.76 -1.81 -18.33
CA ALA A 198 -8.72 -2.18 -19.37
C ALA A 198 -10.09 -1.52 -19.12
N ALA A 199 -10.56 -1.48 -17.87
CA ALA A 199 -11.86 -0.91 -17.52
C ALA A 199 -11.88 0.63 -17.59
N VAL A 200 -10.82 1.33 -17.13
CA VAL A 200 -10.81 2.80 -17.09
C VAL A 200 -10.30 3.43 -18.38
N GLY A 201 -9.64 2.67 -19.24
CA GLY A 201 -9.08 3.15 -20.51
C GLY A 201 -7.74 3.88 -20.36
N PRO A 202 -7.07 4.19 -21.51
CA PRO A 202 -5.71 4.74 -21.53
C PRO A 202 -5.63 6.21 -21.07
N ALA A 203 -6.72 6.95 -21.13
CA ALA A 203 -6.75 8.39 -20.78
C ALA A 203 -6.65 8.63 -19.26
N VAL A 204 -7.06 7.66 -18.44
CA VAL A 204 -7.01 7.78 -16.98
C VAL A 204 -5.60 7.51 -16.47
N ARG A 205 -5.08 8.40 -15.64
CA ARG A 205 -3.77 8.22 -14.99
C ARG A 205 -3.92 7.34 -13.76
N ILE A 206 -3.23 6.21 -13.74
CA ILE A 206 -3.20 5.31 -12.57
C ILE A 206 -2.01 5.69 -11.70
N VAL A 207 -2.27 5.97 -10.43
CA VAL A 207 -1.26 6.29 -9.41
C VAL A 207 -1.10 5.08 -8.49
N ASP A 208 0.08 4.48 -8.51
CA ASP A 208 0.47 3.40 -7.61
C ASP A 208 1.07 3.96 -6.33
N SER A 209 0.46 3.66 -5.19
CA SER A 209 0.93 4.09 -3.88
C SER A 209 2.27 3.47 -3.47
N ALA A 210 2.66 2.32 -4.02
CA ALA A 210 3.92 1.67 -3.71
C ALA A 210 5.13 2.47 -4.25
N GLU A 211 5.10 2.83 -5.53
CA GLU A 211 6.20 3.60 -6.14
C GLU A 211 6.30 5.01 -5.56
N THR A 212 5.16 5.68 -5.35
CA THR A 212 5.16 7.01 -4.76
C THR A 212 5.73 7.01 -3.34
N THR A 213 5.38 5.98 -2.55
CA THR A 213 5.91 5.79 -1.20
C THR A 213 7.42 5.54 -1.21
N ALA A 214 7.93 4.70 -2.11
CA ALA A 214 9.36 4.41 -2.18
C ALA A 214 10.19 5.67 -2.48
N ARG A 215 9.75 6.50 -3.43
CA ARG A 215 10.38 7.81 -3.72
C ARG A 215 10.33 8.76 -2.52
N HIS A 216 9.20 8.81 -1.82
CA HIS A 216 9.04 9.65 -0.63
C HIS A 216 9.96 9.20 0.50
N VAL A 217 10.07 7.89 0.75
CA VAL A 217 11.00 7.33 1.76
C VAL A 217 12.43 7.67 1.43
N ARG A 218 12.86 7.53 0.15
CA ARG A 218 14.20 7.92 -0.28
C ARG A 218 14.46 9.41 0.00
N ALA A 219 13.54 10.28 -0.40
CA ALA A 219 13.70 11.72 -0.19
C ALA A 219 13.81 12.06 1.30
N ALA A 220 12.96 11.48 2.15
CA ALA A 220 12.97 11.69 3.60
C ALA A 220 14.29 11.22 4.24
N LEU A 221 14.79 10.05 3.85
CA LEU A 221 16.08 9.52 4.35
C LEU A 221 17.26 10.39 3.89
N CYS A 222 17.26 10.87 2.64
CA CYS A 222 18.30 11.78 2.15
C CYS A 222 18.29 13.10 2.92
N GLN A 223 17.11 13.71 3.13
CA GLN A 223 16.98 14.96 3.88
C GLN A 223 17.44 14.83 5.34
N ALA A 224 17.17 13.67 5.95
CA ALA A 224 17.60 13.37 7.32
C ALA A 224 19.09 12.94 7.43
N GLY A 225 19.81 12.80 6.32
CA GLY A 225 21.18 12.27 6.34
C GLY A 225 21.27 10.81 6.74
N LEU A 226 20.18 10.06 6.63
CA LEU A 226 20.06 8.66 7.04
C LEU A 226 20.16 7.66 5.86
N ALA A 227 20.18 8.16 4.62
CA ALA A 227 20.29 7.31 3.43
C ALA A 227 21.66 6.64 3.37
N GLN A 228 21.70 5.34 3.06
CA GLN A 228 22.94 4.60 2.89
C GLN A 228 23.47 4.78 1.46
N ALA A 229 24.67 5.35 1.34
CA ALA A 229 25.27 5.66 0.04
C ALA A 229 25.88 4.44 -0.68
N GLY A 230 26.09 3.31 0.03
CA GLY A 230 26.65 2.08 -0.52
C GLY A 230 26.60 0.95 0.51
N GLY A 231 26.92 -0.26 0.05
CA GLY A 231 26.88 -1.45 0.88
C GLY A 231 26.05 -2.57 0.26
N GLN A 232 26.10 -3.75 0.87
CA GLN A 232 25.19 -4.84 0.52
C GLN A 232 23.87 -4.63 1.24
N GLY A 233 22.80 -4.45 0.47
CA GLY A 233 21.45 -4.49 0.99
C GLY A 233 21.13 -5.80 1.69
N GLY A 234 20.02 -5.88 2.38
CA GLY A 234 19.59 -7.11 3.04
C GLY A 234 18.09 -7.10 3.27
N LEU A 235 17.51 -8.29 3.38
CA LEU A 235 16.09 -8.46 3.60
C LEU A 235 15.84 -9.55 4.64
N ARG A 236 15.01 -9.24 5.64
CA ARG A 236 14.41 -10.21 6.56
C ARG A 236 12.91 -10.19 6.33
N LEU A 237 12.29 -11.37 6.26
CA LEU A 237 10.86 -11.54 6.09
C LEU A 237 10.29 -12.18 7.36
N LEU A 238 9.35 -11.47 7.98
CA LEU A 238 8.67 -11.92 9.19
C LEU A 238 7.18 -12.10 8.86
N ALA A 239 6.59 -13.17 9.40
CA ALA A 239 5.15 -13.41 9.34
C ALA A 239 4.64 -13.84 10.72
N THR A 240 3.38 -13.61 11.01
CA THR A 240 2.78 -14.02 12.28
C THR A 240 2.11 -15.39 12.21
N ASP A 241 1.87 -15.90 10.99
CA ASP A 241 1.31 -17.24 10.76
C ASP A 241 1.55 -17.69 9.31
N ALA A 242 1.39 -19.00 9.05
CA ALA A 242 1.36 -19.65 7.74
C ALA A 242 2.52 -19.27 6.79
N PRO A 243 3.80 -19.54 7.17
CA PRO A 243 4.98 -19.14 6.40
C PRO A 243 5.01 -19.76 4.99
N GLU A 244 4.43 -20.95 4.79
CA GLU A 244 4.28 -21.58 3.48
C GLU A 244 3.37 -20.80 2.56
N ARG A 245 2.22 -20.34 3.09
CA ARG A 245 1.28 -19.48 2.36
C ARG A 245 1.92 -18.13 2.06
N PHE A 246 2.60 -17.53 3.05
CA PHE A 246 3.33 -16.28 2.88
C PHE A 246 4.35 -16.40 1.75
N ALA A 247 5.20 -17.42 1.77
CA ALA A 247 6.21 -17.63 0.74
C ALA A 247 5.59 -17.82 -0.66
N ARG A 248 4.56 -18.66 -0.78
CA ARG A 248 3.90 -18.98 -2.05
C ARG A 248 3.21 -17.75 -2.67
N ILE A 249 2.42 -17.01 -1.89
CA ILE A 249 1.70 -15.83 -2.38
C ILE A 249 2.67 -14.66 -2.52
N GLY A 250 3.51 -14.42 -1.52
CA GLY A 250 4.45 -13.31 -1.47
C GLY A 250 5.45 -13.33 -2.61
N ALA A 251 5.85 -14.50 -3.11
CA ALA A 251 6.72 -14.61 -4.27
C ALA A 251 6.17 -13.90 -5.52
N ARG A 252 4.86 -13.89 -5.70
CA ARG A 252 4.20 -13.17 -6.82
C ARG A 252 4.25 -11.65 -6.61
N PHE A 253 3.99 -11.19 -5.39
CA PHE A 253 3.99 -9.75 -5.04
C PHE A 253 5.40 -9.15 -5.06
N LEU A 254 6.39 -9.91 -4.62
CA LEU A 254 7.79 -9.48 -4.61
C LEU A 254 8.49 -9.72 -5.96
N GLU A 255 7.85 -10.46 -6.88
CA GLU A 255 8.39 -10.89 -8.18
C GLU A 255 9.75 -11.61 -8.07
N ARG A 256 9.93 -12.35 -7.00
CA ARG A 256 11.05 -13.29 -6.84
C ARG A 256 10.64 -14.50 -5.99
N PRO A 257 11.28 -15.64 -6.17
CA PRO A 257 11.07 -16.78 -5.27
C PRO A 257 11.35 -16.40 -3.81
N ILE A 258 10.53 -16.93 -2.90
CA ILE A 258 10.72 -16.85 -1.45
C ILE A 258 10.76 -18.29 -0.93
N GLY A 259 11.89 -18.68 -0.34
CA GLY A 259 12.00 -19.96 0.34
C GLY A 259 11.26 -19.93 1.68
N ILE A 260 10.61 -21.04 2.06
CA ILE A 260 9.90 -21.12 3.35
C ILE A 260 10.83 -20.78 4.52
N ARG A 261 12.10 -21.20 4.45
CA ARG A 261 13.12 -20.92 5.48
C ARG A 261 13.60 -19.46 5.52
N GLU A 262 13.25 -18.64 4.52
CA GLU A 262 13.51 -17.21 4.53
C GLU A 262 12.47 -16.45 5.36
N VAL A 263 11.33 -17.10 5.70
CA VAL A 263 10.23 -16.50 6.45
C VAL A 263 10.34 -16.92 7.91
N GLU A 264 10.63 -15.97 8.77
CA GLU A 264 10.73 -16.15 10.21
C GLU A 264 9.35 -15.92 10.85
N LEU A 265 8.89 -16.84 11.69
CA LEU A 265 7.66 -16.67 12.45
C LEU A 265 7.92 -15.87 13.72
N ILE A 266 7.05 -14.93 14.00
CA ILE A 266 7.03 -14.15 15.24
C ILE A 266 5.62 -14.04 15.81
N ASP A 267 5.52 -13.88 17.12
CA ASP A 267 4.27 -13.57 17.83
C ASP A 267 4.14 -12.06 18.06
N LEU A 268 2.86 -11.55 18.06
CA LEU A 268 2.53 -10.16 18.31
C LEU A 268 1.53 -9.99 19.45
#